data_91ddc074c2a05abf8dce0956df45cae2
#
_entry.id   91ddc074c2a05abf8dce0956df45cae2
#
_cell.length_a   1.000
_cell.length_b   1.000
_cell.length_c   1.000
_cell.angle_alpha   90.00
_cell.angle_beta   90.00
_cell.angle_gamma   90.00
#
_symmetry.space_group_name_H-M   'P 1'
#
loop_
_entity.id
_entity.type
_entity.pdbx_description
1 polymer ?
#
loop_
_entity_poly.entity_id
_entity_poly.type
_entity_poly.pdbx_seq_one_letter_code
_entity_poly.pdbx_strand_id
1 'polypeptide(L)'
;MLGISLTVLFSALAAFAVWSYYINPALKSNVKKDNNAMYIIAAAAVAFILRLILGAVYRGHNTDMSCFIGWSNAVFENGFGKFYTLDMFHDYPPGYMYVLYIVGAIEKLFGFSDGAQFALVKLPAIVCDILAGVLIYKVAKKKFSDGLSTVFASLYLFNPATIVNCSLWGQVDSVYTLFILLMIYFISEKKMIYSYFMFAICIFIKPQAFIFTPILIFGIIENVFIKDFSKEKLLKNLGFGVSAIILMVLLALPFGISNVIDQYTTTMASYPYLTVNAFNLWGALGKNWEGLSSFTTVIGYVFLIAIVAYSVYVFFKSKNNAKYYFVGALLAFMTYMLSTKMHDRYAFPAMGLLLLAFVSVTDFKNFIMYALVTLSQFFNTAWVLFVYEKSPNDYFRSAPVLIASLINVALLIFVVYLTQKLYAGNELKDTVKEEVKSTKNSKQAYQ
;
A
#
# COMPACT_ATOMS: atom_id res chain seq x y z
N MET A 1 -2.36 -17.67 -18.85
CA MET A 1 -2.69 -16.59 -19.82
C MET A 1 -2.97 -15.26 -19.14
N LEU A 2 -3.91 -15.13 -18.22
CA LEU A 2 -4.25 -13.82 -17.59
C LEU A 2 -3.05 -13.10 -16.97
N GLY A 3 -2.20 -13.78 -16.21
CA GLY A 3 -0.99 -13.17 -15.62
C GLY A 3 -0.04 -12.59 -16.66
N ILE A 4 0.16 -13.29 -17.77
CA ILE A 4 0.98 -12.80 -18.90
C ILE A 4 0.34 -11.55 -19.52
N SER A 5 -0.97 -11.57 -19.75
CA SER A 5 -1.69 -10.42 -20.31
C SER A 5 -1.59 -9.19 -19.41
N LEU A 6 -1.72 -9.36 -18.08
CA LEU A 6 -1.58 -8.26 -17.11
C LEU A 6 -0.14 -7.73 -17.08
N THR A 7 0.87 -8.61 -17.17
CA THR A 7 2.29 -8.19 -17.24
C THR A 7 2.57 -7.41 -18.51
N VAL A 8 2.07 -7.87 -19.67
CA VAL A 8 2.23 -7.18 -20.96
C VAL A 8 1.56 -5.81 -20.92
N LEU A 9 0.33 -5.73 -20.42
CA LEU A 9 -0.39 -4.46 -20.26
C LEU A 9 0.40 -3.47 -19.37
N PHE A 10 0.87 -3.93 -18.22
CA PHE A 10 1.67 -3.09 -17.32
C PHE A 10 2.98 -2.63 -17.95
N SER A 11 3.68 -3.52 -18.64
CA SER A 11 4.93 -3.19 -19.34
C SER A 11 4.70 -2.15 -20.44
N ALA A 12 3.62 -2.28 -21.19
CA ALA A 12 3.22 -1.31 -22.21
C ALA A 12 2.88 0.05 -21.59
N LEU A 13 2.13 0.09 -20.49
CA LEU A 13 1.82 1.33 -19.76
C LEU A 13 3.08 1.96 -19.17
N ALA A 14 3.99 1.17 -18.61
CA ALA A 14 5.26 1.63 -18.08
C ALA A 14 6.13 2.24 -19.19
N ALA A 15 6.25 1.57 -20.34
CA ALA A 15 6.96 2.08 -21.50
C ALA A 15 6.32 3.37 -22.04
N PHE A 16 4.99 3.44 -22.12
CA PHE A 16 4.26 4.62 -22.53
C PHE A 16 4.45 5.80 -21.56
N ALA A 17 4.48 5.56 -20.24
CA ALA A 17 4.74 6.59 -19.25
C ALA A 17 6.17 7.15 -19.37
N VAL A 18 7.17 6.27 -19.57
CA VAL A 18 8.57 6.66 -19.83
C VAL A 18 8.67 7.47 -21.10
N TRP A 19 8.09 6.99 -22.19
CA TRP A 19 8.08 7.71 -23.47
C TRP A 19 7.40 9.08 -23.33
N SER A 20 6.21 9.12 -22.73
CA SER A 20 5.43 10.36 -22.55
C SER A 20 6.18 11.41 -21.75
N TYR A 21 6.92 10.99 -20.73
CA TYR A 21 7.60 11.92 -19.84
C TYR A 21 9.03 12.25 -20.30
N TYR A 22 9.84 11.24 -20.66
CA TYR A 22 11.26 11.42 -20.90
C TYR A 22 11.62 11.66 -22.37
N ILE A 23 10.82 11.14 -23.31
CA ILE A 23 11.15 11.12 -24.74
C ILE A 23 10.34 12.16 -25.52
N ASN A 24 9.09 12.46 -25.12
CA ASN A 24 8.22 13.38 -25.86
C ASN A 24 8.12 14.77 -25.21
N PRO A 25 8.92 15.76 -25.64
CA PRO A 25 8.89 17.11 -25.10
C PRO A 25 7.54 17.83 -25.28
N ALA A 26 6.77 17.48 -26.31
CA ALA A 26 5.50 18.13 -26.61
C ALA A 26 4.45 17.87 -25.50
N LEU A 27 4.46 16.68 -24.89
CA LEU A 27 3.59 16.36 -23.75
C LEU A 27 4.01 17.05 -22.48
N LYS A 28 5.31 17.42 -22.33
CA LYS A 28 5.81 18.23 -21.22
C LYS A 28 5.43 19.70 -21.33
N SER A 29 5.49 20.28 -22.54
CA SER A 29 5.30 21.72 -22.78
C SER A 29 3.86 22.19 -22.52
N ASN A 30 2.87 21.31 -22.54
CA ASN A 30 1.46 21.60 -22.32
C ASN A 30 1.03 21.59 -20.84
N VAL A 31 1.96 21.72 -19.91
CA VAL A 31 1.79 21.58 -18.44
C VAL A 31 0.70 22.48 -17.82
N LYS A 32 0.20 23.52 -18.52
CA LYS A 32 -0.70 24.50 -17.90
C LYS A 32 -2.06 24.70 -18.55
N LYS A 33 -2.39 24.04 -19.64
CA LYS A 33 -3.59 24.40 -20.42
C LYS A 33 -4.71 23.38 -20.49
N ASP A 34 -4.46 22.15 -20.05
CA ASP A 34 -5.46 21.09 -20.14
C ASP A 34 -6.15 20.92 -18.77
N ASN A 35 -7.36 21.47 -18.64
CA ASN A 35 -8.24 21.26 -17.47
C ASN A 35 -9.31 20.24 -17.83
N ASN A 36 -8.90 19.06 -18.28
CA ASN A 36 -9.83 18.02 -18.69
C ASN A 36 -9.78 16.79 -17.75
N ALA A 37 -10.51 16.90 -16.63
CA ALA A 37 -10.66 15.79 -15.68
C ALA A 37 -11.31 14.53 -16.29
N MET A 38 -11.88 14.62 -17.52
CA MET A 38 -12.48 13.47 -18.20
C MET A 38 -11.49 12.34 -18.43
N TYR A 39 -10.19 12.62 -18.61
CA TYR A 39 -9.19 11.57 -18.79
C TYR A 39 -9.08 10.65 -17.57
N ILE A 40 -8.98 11.21 -16.38
CA ILE A 40 -8.90 10.38 -15.15
C ILE A 40 -10.25 9.70 -14.85
N ILE A 41 -11.37 10.36 -15.12
CA ILE A 41 -12.71 9.78 -14.94
C ILE A 41 -12.85 8.56 -15.88
N ALA A 42 -12.49 8.68 -17.14
CA ALA A 42 -12.54 7.58 -18.11
C ALA A 42 -11.60 6.43 -17.69
N ALA A 43 -10.35 6.73 -17.32
CA ALA A 43 -9.40 5.71 -16.88
C ALA A 43 -9.88 4.99 -15.61
N ALA A 44 -10.41 5.73 -14.64
CA ALA A 44 -10.96 5.18 -13.41
C ALA A 44 -12.21 4.32 -13.68
N ALA A 45 -13.10 4.75 -14.57
CA ALA A 45 -14.28 3.98 -14.95
C ALA A 45 -13.91 2.66 -15.66
N VAL A 46 -12.96 2.69 -16.60
CA VAL A 46 -12.46 1.48 -17.26
C VAL A 46 -11.80 0.53 -16.27
N ALA A 47 -10.95 1.05 -15.38
CA ALA A 47 -10.29 0.25 -14.34
C ALA A 47 -11.32 -0.35 -13.36
N PHE A 48 -12.35 0.41 -12.97
CA PHE A 48 -13.42 -0.05 -12.09
C PHE A 48 -14.22 -1.19 -12.74
N ILE A 49 -14.69 -1.01 -13.98
CA ILE A 49 -15.45 -2.01 -14.72
C ILE A 49 -14.62 -3.29 -14.91
N LEU A 50 -13.35 -3.15 -15.35
CA LEU A 50 -12.45 -4.29 -15.50
C LEU A 50 -12.33 -5.09 -14.18
N ARG A 51 -12.11 -4.40 -13.07
CA ARG A 51 -11.95 -5.02 -11.74
C ARG A 51 -13.23 -5.68 -11.26
N LEU A 52 -14.40 -5.07 -11.52
CA LEU A 52 -15.69 -5.68 -11.20
C LEU A 52 -15.93 -6.98 -11.99
N ILE A 53 -15.67 -6.95 -13.30
CA ILE A 53 -15.81 -8.15 -14.16
C ILE A 53 -14.88 -9.27 -13.64
N LEU A 54 -13.61 -8.96 -13.39
CA LEU A 54 -12.66 -9.93 -12.85
C LEU A 54 -13.09 -10.43 -11.46
N GLY A 55 -13.60 -9.54 -10.62
CA GLY A 55 -14.11 -9.86 -9.29
C GLY A 55 -15.33 -10.78 -9.31
N ALA A 56 -16.21 -10.63 -10.31
CA ALA A 56 -17.38 -11.49 -10.49
C ALA A 56 -17.03 -12.86 -11.08
N VAL A 57 -16.09 -12.90 -12.04
CA VAL A 57 -15.73 -14.15 -12.74
C VAL A 57 -14.88 -15.08 -11.85
N TYR A 58 -13.97 -14.50 -11.04
CA TYR A 58 -13.10 -15.28 -10.17
C TYR A 58 -13.59 -15.23 -8.73
N ARG A 59 -13.83 -16.40 -8.12
CA ARG A 59 -14.17 -16.48 -6.69
C ARG A 59 -13.08 -15.81 -5.84
N GLY A 60 -11.82 -16.08 -6.13
CA GLY A 60 -10.67 -15.66 -5.34
C GLY A 60 -10.07 -16.79 -4.50
N HIS A 61 -9.28 -16.44 -3.49
CA HIS A 61 -8.69 -17.41 -2.58
C HIS A 61 -9.80 -18.05 -1.71
N ASN A 62 -9.88 -19.38 -1.74
CA ASN A 62 -11.03 -20.10 -1.16
C ASN A 62 -11.25 -19.79 0.31
N THR A 63 -10.19 -19.85 1.13
CA THR A 63 -10.27 -19.58 2.57
C THR A 63 -10.67 -18.15 2.85
N ASP A 64 -9.97 -17.17 2.26
CA ASP A 64 -10.20 -15.75 2.55
C ASP A 64 -11.60 -15.30 2.11
N MET A 65 -12.04 -15.70 0.92
CA MET A 65 -13.39 -15.38 0.44
C MET A 65 -14.47 -16.03 1.29
N SER A 66 -14.25 -17.27 1.73
CA SER A 66 -15.21 -17.93 2.65
C SER A 66 -15.28 -17.22 4.00
N CYS A 67 -14.14 -16.74 4.52
CA CYS A 67 -14.10 -15.92 5.73
C CYS A 67 -14.88 -14.60 5.54
N PHE A 68 -14.61 -13.84 4.48
CA PHE A 68 -15.29 -12.56 4.27
C PHE A 68 -16.80 -12.71 4.06
N ILE A 69 -17.24 -13.71 3.30
CA ILE A 69 -18.68 -14.03 3.13
C ILE A 69 -19.27 -14.45 4.47
N GLY A 70 -18.62 -15.37 5.19
CA GLY A 70 -19.09 -15.82 6.50
C GLY A 70 -19.16 -14.69 7.53
N TRP A 71 -18.13 -13.83 7.60
CA TRP A 71 -18.12 -12.69 8.51
C TRP A 71 -19.15 -11.61 8.15
N SER A 72 -19.39 -11.37 6.85
CA SER A 72 -20.42 -10.41 6.43
C SER A 72 -21.82 -10.84 6.87
N ASN A 73 -22.13 -12.11 6.69
CA ASN A 73 -23.40 -12.70 7.15
C ASN A 73 -23.48 -12.68 8.68
N ALA A 74 -22.44 -13.15 9.37
CA ALA A 74 -22.41 -13.25 10.82
C ALA A 74 -22.55 -11.89 11.52
N VAL A 75 -21.82 -10.86 11.06
CA VAL A 75 -21.90 -9.51 11.65
C VAL A 75 -23.23 -8.84 11.36
N PHE A 76 -23.83 -9.08 10.20
CA PHE A 76 -25.15 -8.55 9.86
C PHE A 76 -26.26 -9.23 10.67
N GLU A 77 -26.26 -10.55 10.80
CA GLU A 77 -27.31 -11.29 11.49
C GLU A 77 -27.25 -11.16 13.02
N ASN A 78 -26.04 -11.12 13.59
CA ASN A 78 -25.87 -11.12 15.04
C ASN A 78 -25.55 -9.72 15.62
N GLY A 79 -25.22 -8.75 14.75
CA GLY A 79 -24.79 -7.42 15.16
C GLY A 79 -23.37 -7.36 15.70
N PHE A 80 -22.85 -6.15 15.83
CA PHE A 80 -21.45 -5.90 16.22
C PHE A 80 -21.10 -6.46 17.61
N GLY A 81 -22.01 -6.33 18.59
CA GLY A 81 -21.74 -6.71 19.98
C GLY A 81 -21.58 -8.21 20.20
N LYS A 82 -22.16 -9.04 19.34
CA LYS A 82 -22.05 -10.50 19.43
C LYS A 82 -20.98 -11.08 18.50
N PHE A 83 -20.51 -10.35 17.48
CA PHE A 83 -19.66 -10.90 16.44
C PHE A 83 -18.42 -11.63 16.98
N TYR A 84 -17.67 -11.01 17.89
CA TYR A 84 -16.45 -11.61 18.45
C TYR A 84 -16.70 -12.68 19.52
N THR A 85 -17.94 -12.93 19.90
CA THR A 85 -18.31 -14.01 20.84
C THR A 85 -18.88 -15.25 20.13
N LEU A 86 -18.98 -15.21 18.80
CA LEU A 86 -19.42 -16.36 18.01
C LEU A 86 -18.32 -17.42 17.95
N ASP A 87 -18.70 -18.69 17.99
CA ASP A 87 -17.80 -19.82 17.77
C ASP A 87 -17.46 -19.97 16.28
N MET A 88 -16.63 -19.03 15.78
CA MET A 88 -16.13 -19.04 14.41
C MET A 88 -14.74 -18.43 14.34
N PHE A 89 -13.96 -18.80 13.32
CA PHE A 89 -12.67 -18.17 13.07
C PHE A 89 -12.83 -16.70 12.68
N HIS A 90 -12.10 -15.83 13.34
CA HIS A 90 -11.97 -14.39 13.00
C HIS A 90 -10.58 -13.89 13.38
N ASP A 91 -9.89 -13.22 12.45
CA ASP A 91 -8.54 -12.68 12.66
C ASP A 91 -8.41 -11.20 12.27
N TYR A 92 -9.55 -10.52 11.99
CA TYR A 92 -9.57 -9.10 11.64
C TYR A 92 -10.09 -8.24 12.78
N PRO A 93 -9.48 -7.04 12.99
CA PRO A 93 -9.99 -6.02 13.88
C PRO A 93 -11.34 -5.45 13.41
N PRO A 94 -12.07 -4.73 14.29
CA PRO A 94 -13.46 -4.35 14.04
C PRO A 94 -13.66 -3.35 12.89
N GLY A 95 -12.63 -2.61 12.47
CA GLY A 95 -12.79 -1.60 11.42
C GLY A 95 -13.31 -2.16 10.10
N TYR A 96 -12.87 -3.34 9.71
CA TYR A 96 -13.36 -3.95 8.47
C TYR A 96 -14.75 -4.59 8.67
N MET A 97 -15.14 -4.95 9.88
CA MET A 97 -16.47 -5.50 10.18
C MET A 97 -17.60 -4.50 9.88
N TYR A 98 -17.36 -3.20 10.02
CA TYR A 98 -18.31 -2.18 9.57
C TYR A 98 -18.59 -2.24 8.07
N VAL A 99 -17.54 -2.46 7.28
CA VAL A 99 -17.65 -2.62 5.82
C VAL A 99 -18.40 -3.90 5.49
N LEU A 100 -18.04 -5.00 6.15
CA LEU A 100 -18.68 -6.29 5.96
C LEU A 100 -20.15 -6.31 6.41
N TYR A 101 -20.52 -5.53 7.43
CA TYR A 101 -21.92 -5.35 7.81
C TYR A 101 -22.76 -4.77 6.66
N ILE A 102 -22.21 -3.75 5.96
CA ILE A 102 -22.87 -3.16 4.78
C ILE A 102 -22.96 -4.19 3.65
N VAL A 103 -21.90 -4.95 3.42
CA VAL A 103 -21.87 -6.04 2.42
C VAL A 103 -22.96 -7.07 2.74
N GLY A 104 -23.05 -7.54 3.98
CA GLY A 104 -24.07 -8.48 4.43
C GLY A 104 -25.49 -7.95 4.30
N ALA A 105 -25.72 -6.67 4.63
CA ALA A 105 -27.01 -5.99 4.47
C ALA A 105 -27.46 -5.96 2.98
N ILE A 106 -26.54 -5.60 2.07
CA ILE A 106 -26.80 -5.59 0.62
C ILE A 106 -27.06 -6.99 0.11
N GLU A 107 -26.26 -7.97 0.52
CA GLU A 107 -26.43 -9.38 0.17
C GLU A 107 -27.83 -9.89 0.58
N LYS A 108 -28.22 -9.62 1.81
CA LYS A 108 -29.53 -10.03 2.33
C LYS A 108 -30.69 -9.36 1.60
N LEU A 109 -30.52 -8.10 1.18
CA LEU A 109 -31.57 -7.35 0.48
C LEU A 109 -31.81 -7.85 -0.94
N PHE A 110 -30.72 -8.23 -1.67
CA PHE A 110 -30.81 -8.54 -3.08
C PHE A 110 -30.69 -10.02 -3.41
N GLY A 111 -30.16 -10.87 -2.53
CA GLY A 111 -30.00 -12.31 -2.74
C GLY A 111 -29.18 -12.64 -3.98
N PHE A 112 -27.95 -12.12 -4.05
CA PHE A 112 -27.12 -12.24 -5.24
C PHE A 112 -26.70 -13.68 -5.55
N SER A 113 -26.52 -13.97 -6.84
CA SER A 113 -25.81 -15.18 -7.29
C SER A 113 -24.32 -15.11 -7.00
N ASP A 114 -23.63 -16.25 -7.01
CA ASP A 114 -22.21 -16.39 -6.63
C ASP A 114 -21.31 -15.30 -7.24
N GLY A 115 -21.38 -15.05 -8.54
CA GLY A 115 -20.53 -14.04 -9.19
C GLY A 115 -20.78 -12.61 -8.70
N ALA A 116 -22.05 -12.26 -8.47
CA ALA A 116 -22.41 -10.94 -7.93
C ALA A 116 -22.01 -10.82 -6.46
N GLN A 117 -22.16 -11.89 -5.66
CA GLN A 117 -21.70 -11.95 -4.28
C GLN A 117 -20.17 -11.78 -4.21
N PHE A 118 -19.40 -12.47 -5.06
CA PHE A 118 -17.94 -12.31 -5.10
C PHE A 118 -17.54 -10.87 -5.44
N ALA A 119 -18.21 -10.26 -6.43
CA ALA A 119 -17.95 -8.87 -6.79
C ALA A 119 -18.32 -7.91 -5.65
N LEU A 120 -19.44 -8.15 -4.95
CA LEU A 120 -19.89 -7.34 -3.81
C LEU A 120 -18.87 -7.36 -2.65
N VAL A 121 -18.38 -8.54 -2.27
CA VAL A 121 -17.39 -8.70 -1.20
C VAL A 121 -16.08 -7.97 -1.54
N LYS A 122 -15.68 -7.95 -2.80
CA LYS A 122 -14.46 -7.29 -3.30
C LYS A 122 -14.64 -5.80 -3.58
N LEU A 123 -15.87 -5.33 -3.71
CA LEU A 123 -16.19 -3.95 -4.08
C LEU A 123 -15.50 -2.90 -3.19
N PRO A 124 -15.44 -3.02 -1.85
CA PRO A 124 -14.74 -2.04 -1.02
C PRO A 124 -13.26 -1.90 -1.37
N ALA A 125 -12.57 -3.00 -1.61
CA ALA A 125 -11.17 -2.99 -2.01
C ALA A 125 -10.98 -2.41 -3.41
N ILE A 126 -11.88 -2.74 -4.36
CA ILE A 126 -11.89 -2.16 -5.72
C ILE A 126 -12.04 -0.64 -5.66
N VAL A 127 -13.01 -0.14 -4.89
CA VAL A 127 -13.22 1.31 -4.72
C VAL A 127 -11.98 1.99 -4.14
N CYS A 128 -11.35 1.38 -3.13
CA CYS A 128 -10.14 1.92 -2.51
C CYS A 128 -8.97 1.98 -3.50
N ASP A 129 -8.80 1.00 -4.38
CA ASP A 129 -7.78 1.04 -5.44
C ASP A 129 -8.03 2.18 -6.45
N ILE A 130 -9.29 2.39 -6.83
CA ILE A 130 -9.65 3.50 -7.72
C ILE A 130 -9.34 4.84 -7.04
N LEU A 131 -9.72 5.00 -5.77
CA LEU A 131 -9.44 6.22 -4.99
C LEU A 131 -7.93 6.45 -4.79
N ALA A 132 -7.13 5.38 -4.61
CA ALA A 132 -5.67 5.48 -4.56
C ALA A 132 -5.09 5.97 -5.90
N GLY A 133 -5.59 5.48 -7.03
CA GLY A 133 -5.23 5.98 -8.36
C GLY A 133 -5.60 7.47 -8.55
N VAL A 134 -6.78 7.88 -8.09
CA VAL A 134 -7.20 9.29 -8.10
C VAL A 134 -6.32 10.16 -7.19
N LEU A 135 -5.87 9.66 -6.04
CA LEU A 135 -4.91 10.36 -5.19
C LEU A 135 -3.56 10.57 -5.91
N ILE A 136 -3.06 9.55 -6.61
CA ILE A 136 -1.83 9.64 -7.41
C ILE A 136 -1.99 10.70 -8.50
N TYR A 137 -3.10 10.69 -9.24
CA TYR A 137 -3.44 11.75 -10.20
C TYR A 137 -3.42 13.15 -9.55
N LYS A 138 -4.07 13.30 -8.40
CA LYS A 138 -4.11 14.58 -7.66
C LYS A 138 -2.71 15.10 -7.28
N VAL A 139 -1.83 14.20 -6.87
CA VAL A 139 -0.44 14.57 -6.53
C VAL A 139 0.34 14.92 -7.81
N ALA A 140 0.20 14.12 -8.88
CA ALA A 140 0.84 14.37 -10.18
C ALA A 140 0.38 15.69 -10.82
N LYS A 141 -0.92 16.01 -10.73
CA LYS A 141 -1.50 17.25 -11.29
C LYS A 141 -0.93 18.53 -10.69
N LYS A 142 -0.28 18.48 -9.54
CA LYS A 142 0.44 19.64 -8.99
C LYS A 142 1.60 20.08 -9.89
N LYS A 143 2.11 19.20 -10.76
CA LYS A 143 3.29 19.43 -11.62
C LYS A 143 3.02 19.21 -13.12
N PHE A 144 2.01 18.41 -13.49
CA PHE A 144 1.80 17.92 -14.85
C PHE A 144 0.40 18.25 -15.36
N SER A 145 0.22 18.13 -16.69
CA SER A 145 -1.08 18.21 -17.35
C SER A 145 -2.02 17.07 -16.89
N ASP A 146 -3.31 17.22 -17.13
CA ASP A 146 -4.31 16.17 -16.84
C ASP A 146 -4.00 14.85 -17.56
N GLY A 147 -3.59 14.93 -18.82
CA GLY A 147 -3.22 13.76 -19.61
C GLY A 147 -2.05 13.00 -18.99
N LEU A 148 -0.92 13.67 -18.72
CA LEU A 148 0.26 13.02 -18.13
C LEU A 148 0.00 12.55 -16.70
N SER A 149 -0.76 13.31 -15.91
CA SER A 149 -1.16 12.90 -14.56
C SER A 149 -2.04 11.65 -14.59
N THR A 150 -2.91 11.52 -15.60
CA THR A 150 -3.73 10.33 -15.82
C THR A 150 -2.86 9.13 -16.23
N VAL A 151 -1.84 9.32 -17.08
CA VAL A 151 -0.89 8.25 -17.43
C VAL A 151 -0.20 7.72 -16.18
N PHE A 152 0.27 8.59 -15.29
CA PHE A 152 0.89 8.17 -14.03
C PHE A 152 -0.10 7.47 -13.08
N ALA A 153 -1.33 7.96 -12.97
CA ALA A 153 -2.37 7.29 -12.20
C ALA A 153 -2.72 5.91 -12.78
N SER A 154 -2.71 5.77 -14.11
CA SER A 154 -2.98 4.51 -14.80
C SER A 154 -1.96 3.42 -14.47
N LEU A 155 -0.72 3.77 -14.11
CA LEU A 155 0.27 2.83 -13.60
C LEU A 155 -0.19 2.13 -12.31
N TYR A 156 -1.03 2.76 -11.48
CA TYR A 156 -1.66 2.16 -10.32
C TYR A 156 -3.00 1.53 -10.64
N LEU A 157 -3.85 2.23 -11.40
CA LEU A 157 -5.19 1.76 -11.77
C LEU A 157 -5.16 0.42 -12.52
N PHE A 158 -4.13 0.20 -13.35
CA PHE A 158 -3.92 -1.03 -14.12
C PHE A 158 -2.71 -1.83 -13.64
N ASN A 159 -2.28 -1.62 -12.38
CA ASN A 159 -1.18 -2.35 -11.78
C ASN A 159 -1.57 -3.84 -11.62
N PRO A 160 -0.77 -4.79 -12.15
CA PRO A 160 -1.12 -6.21 -12.09
C PRO A 160 -1.15 -6.76 -10.67
N ALA A 161 -0.29 -6.29 -9.78
CA ALA A 161 -0.26 -6.73 -8.39
C ALA A 161 -1.51 -6.28 -7.63
N THR A 162 -1.99 -5.04 -7.86
CA THR A 162 -3.23 -4.56 -7.24
C THR A 162 -4.45 -5.28 -7.79
N ILE A 163 -4.50 -5.56 -9.10
CA ILE A 163 -5.59 -6.32 -9.73
C ILE A 163 -5.64 -7.74 -9.18
N VAL A 164 -4.50 -8.43 -9.09
CA VAL A 164 -4.45 -9.80 -8.56
C VAL A 164 -4.88 -9.82 -7.09
N ASN A 165 -4.33 -8.95 -6.27
CA ASN A 165 -4.61 -8.92 -4.83
C ASN A 165 -6.08 -8.57 -4.51
N CYS A 166 -6.61 -7.55 -5.15
CA CYS A 166 -7.95 -7.03 -4.87
C CYS A 166 -9.03 -7.79 -5.66
N SER A 167 -8.93 -7.80 -7.00
CA SER A 167 -10.04 -8.24 -7.85
C SER A 167 -10.06 -9.76 -8.07
N LEU A 168 -8.88 -10.38 -8.15
CA LEU A 168 -8.80 -11.82 -8.34
C LEU A 168 -8.79 -12.56 -7.00
N TRP A 169 -7.95 -12.18 -6.06
CA TRP A 169 -7.88 -12.81 -4.74
C TRP A 169 -9.08 -12.47 -3.86
N GLY A 170 -9.43 -11.20 -3.76
CA GLY A 170 -10.46 -10.67 -2.86
C GLY A 170 -9.90 -10.11 -1.55
N GLN A 171 -8.59 -9.78 -1.48
CA GLN A 171 -7.97 -9.24 -0.28
C GLN A 171 -8.27 -7.76 -0.03
N VAL A 172 -8.25 -7.39 1.24
CA VAL A 172 -8.55 -6.03 1.72
C VAL A 172 -7.35 -5.10 1.80
N ASP A 173 -6.19 -5.52 1.25
CA ASP A 173 -4.96 -4.72 1.34
C ASP A 173 -5.08 -3.34 0.71
N SER A 174 -5.92 -3.19 -0.32
CA SER A 174 -6.22 -1.90 -0.93
C SER A 174 -6.91 -0.94 0.03
N VAL A 175 -7.74 -1.46 0.96
CA VAL A 175 -8.49 -0.61 1.91
C VAL A 175 -7.54 0.07 2.88
N TYR A 176 -6.74 -0.71 3.63
CA TYR A 176 -5.81 -0.08 4.56
C TYR A 176 -4.70 0.70 3.86
N THR A 177 -4.28 0.28 2.65
CA THR A 177 -3.30 1.01 1.85
C THR A 177 -3.79 2.41 1.48
N LEU A 178 -5.05 2.57 1.06
CA LEU A 178 -5.61 3.90 0.79
C LEU A 178 -5.45 4.83 1.99
N PHE A 179 -5.77 4.36 3.20
CA PHE A 179 -5.63 5.17 4.41
C PHE A 179 -4.17 5.48 4.75
N ILE A 180 -3.22 4.56 4.49
CA ILE A 180 -1.78 4.84 4.60
C ILE A 180 -1.32 5.90 3.59
N LEU A 181 -1.73 5.79 2.32
CA LEU A 181 -1.42 6.78 1.30
C LEU A 181 -1.96 8.16 1.68
N LEU A 182 -3.20 8.23 2.17
CA LEU A 182 -3.82 9.47 2.64
C LEU A 182 -3.12 10.03 3.89
N MET A 183 -2.77 9.18 4.86
CA MET A 183 -2.02 9.59 6.05
C MET A 183 -0.72 10.29 5.65
N ILE A 184 0.09 9.65 4.79
CA ILE A 184 1.38 10.18 4.37
C ILE A 184 1.21 11.41 3.47
N TYR A 185 0.20 11.42 2.60
CA TYR A 185 -0.17 12.60 1.83
C TYR A 185 -0.49 13.80 2.75
N PHE A 186 -1.29 13.61 3.79
CA PHE A 186 -1.61 14.69 4.72
C PHE A 186 -0.41 15.13 5.57
N ILE A 187 0.52 14.22 5.93
CA ILE A 187 1.80 14.61 6.54
C ILE A 187 2.57 15.53 5.58
N SER A 188 2.71 15.15 4.30
CA SER A 188 3.44 15.93 3.29
C SER A 188 2.82 17.30 3.04
N GLU A 189 1.48 17.42 3.19
CA GLU A 189 0.71 18.67 3.06
C GLU A 189 0.63 19.47 4.38
N LYS A 190 1.31 19.02 5.46
CA LYS A 190 1.26 19.66 6.80
C LYS A 190 -0.14 19.68 7.44
N LYS A 191 -1.02 18.79 7.03
CA LYS A 191 -2.41 18.65 7.53
C LYS A 191 -2.48 17.55 8.58
N MET A 192 -1.77 17.72 9.70
CA MET A 192 -1.53 16.67 10.69
C MET A 192 -2.79 16.04 11.26
N ILE A 193 -3.87 16.81 11.53
CA ILE A 193 -5.12 16.26 12.09
C ILE A 193 -5.67 15.10 11.23
N TYR A 194 -5.72 15.29 9.90
CA TYR A 194 -6.20 14.24 8.99
C TYR A 194 -5.28 13.02 8.99
N SER A 195 -3.96 13.22 9.17
CA SER A 195 -3.00 12.12 9.25
C SER A 195 -3.27 11.24 10.46
N TYR A 196 -3.57 11.81 11.63
CA TYR A 196 -3.91 11.06 12.83
C TYR A 196 -5.18 10.24 12.65
N PHE A 197 -6.24 10.85 12.05
CA PHE A 197 -7.48 10.11 11.81
C PHE A 197 -7.31 9.00 10.76
N MET A 198 -6.58 9.24 9.66
CA MET A 198 -6.30 8.19 8.67
C MET A 198 -5.51 7.04 9.30
N PHE A 199 -4.55 7.34 10.17
CA PHE A 199 -3.78 6.32 10.86
C PHE A 199 -4.64 5.52 11.85
N ALA A 200 -5.48 6.17 12.65
CA ALA A 200 -6.40 5.52 13.57
C ALA A 200 -7.34 4.55 12.84
N ILE A 201 -7.96 5.00 11.74
CA ILE A 201 -8.83 4.16 10.90
C ILE A 201 -8.03 2.99 10.33
N CYS A 202 -6.80 3.24 9.85
CA CYS A 202 -5.96 2.22 9.26
C CYS A 202 -5.61 1.09 10.24
N ILE A 203 -5.18 1.44 11.46
CA ILE A 203 -4.92 0.47 12.53
C ILE A 203 -6.18 -0.31 12.85
N PHE A 204 -7.33 0.37 12.88
CA PHE A 204 -8.61 -0.23 13.20
C PHE A 204 -9.10 -1.22 12.13
N ILE A 205 -8.64 -1.07 10.88
CA ILE A 205 -8.90 -2.01 9.77
C ILE A 205 -7.91 -3.18 9.82
N LYS A 206 -6.60 -2.89 9.99
CA LYS A 206 -5.57 -3.92 9.89
C LYS A 206 -4.34 -3.58 10.77
N PRO A 207 -3.91 -4.47 11.71
CA PRO A 207 -2.80 -4.18 12.62
C PRO A 207 -1.46 -3.91 11.91
N GLN A 208 -1.27 -4.42 10.69
CA GLN A 208 -0.08 -4.17 9.88
C GLN A 208 0.19 -2.68 9.66
N ALA A 209 -0.81 -1.82 9.82
CA ALA A 209 -0.65 -0.37 9.78
C ALA A 209 0.35 0.17 10.82
N PHE A 210 0.61 -0.55 11.93
CA PHE A 210 1.62 -0.16 12.92
C PHE A 210 3.04 -0.04 12.34
N ILE A 211 3.35 -0.71 11.22
CA ILE A 211 4.61 -0.56 10.50
C ILE A 211 4.88 0.91 10.11
N PHE A 212 3.82 1.70 9.90
CA PHE A 212 3.90 3.09 9.49
C PHE A 212 3.89 4.10 10.64
N THR A 213 3.85 3.65 11.91
CA THR A 213 3.99 4.54 13.09
C THR A 213 5.21 5.45 12.99
N PRO A 214 6.41 4.96 12.58
CA PRO A 214 7.59 5.82 12.50
C PRO A 214 7.39 7.03 11.59
N ILE A 215 6.74 6.90 10.43
CA ILE A 215 6.57 8.02 9.50
C ILE A 215 5.62 9.10 10.06
N LEU A 216 4.61 8.72 10.84
CA LEU A 216 3.78 9.69 11.55
C LEU A 216 4.60 10.45 12.59
N ILE A 217 5.43 9.73 13.38
CA ILE A 217 6.33 10.33 14.37
C ILE A 217 7.33 11.28 13.69
N PHE A 218 7.90 10.92 12.55
CA PHE A 218 8.82 11.80 11.80
C PHE A 218 8.13 13.06 11.33
N GLY A 219 6.87 12.95 10.87
CA GLY A 219 6.04 14.10 10.51
C GLY A 219 5.77 15.03 11.70
N ILE A 220 5.53 14.48 12.90
CA ILE A 220 5.35 15.25 14.14
C ILE A 220 6.65 15.96 14.51
N ILE A 221 7.77 15.25 14.52
CA ILE A 221 9.10 15.81 14.86
C ILE A 221 9.43 16.96 13.91
N GLU A 222 9.21 16.79 12.60
CA GLU A 222 9.49 17.84 11.62
C GLU A 222 8.54 19.04 11.77
N ASN A 223 7.28 18.78 12.11
CA ASN A 223 6.28 19.84 12.28
C ASN A 223 6.53 20.69 13.54
N VAL A 224 6.98 20.05 14.64
CA VAL A 224 7.07 20.67 15.96
C VAL A 224 8.48 21.19 16.28
N PHE A 225 9.55 20.46 15.87
CA PHE A 225 10.89 20.67 16.42
C PHE A 225 11.94 21.15 15.43
N ILE A 226 11.82 20.85 14.09
CA ILE A 226 12.99 21.02 13.18
C ILE A 226 13.26 22.47 12.78
N LYS A 227 12.24 23.33 12.64
CA LYS A 227 12.49 24.73 12.25
C LYS A 227 12.68 25.60 13.47
N ASP A 228 11.61 25.70 14.25
CA ASP A 228 11.58 26.38 15.54
C ASP A 228 10.63 25.60 16.43
N PHE A 229 11.04 25.28 17.63
CA PHE A 229 10.17 24.60 18.60
C PHE A 229 8.90 25.45 18.84
N SER A 230 7.76 24.85 18.68
CA SER A 230 6.47 25.50 18.90
C SER A 230 5.62 24.72 19.89
N LYS A 231 5.49 25.27 21.10
CA LYS A 231 4.59 24.71 22.14
C LYS A 231 3.15 24.60 21.66
N GLU A 232 2.67 25.56 20.86
CA GLU A 232 1.33 25.54 20.29
C GLU A 232 1.16 24.33 19.33
N LYS A 233 2.12 24.10 18.44
CA LYS A 233 2.08 22.94 17.54
C LYS A 233 2.16 21.63 18.30
N LEU A 234 2.97 21.56 19.37
CA LEU A 234 3.05 20.38 20.23
C LEU A 234 1.69 20.09 20.85
N LEU A 235 1.06 21.09 21.48
CA LEU A 235 -0.26 20.94 22.12
C LEU A 235 -1.35 20.55 21.09
N LYS A 236 -1.32 21.13 19.88
CA LYS A 236 -2.22 20.72 18.78
C LYS A 236 -2.01 19.26 18.38
N ASN A 237 -0.78 18.81 18.23
CA ASN A 237 -0.50 17.40 17.88
C ASN A 237 -0.92 16.45 19.00
N LEU A 238 -0.73 16.81 20.29
CA LEU A 238 -1.26 16.03 21.40
C LEU A 238 -2.79 15.96 21.36
N GLY A 239 -3.47 17.10 21.12
CA GLY A 239 -4.91 17.14 20.95
C GLY A 239 -5.41 16.26 19.78
N PHE A 240 -4.71 16.26 18.65
CA PHE A 240 -5.03 15.39 17.50
C PHE A 240 -4.87 13.91 17.86
N GLY A 241 -3.81 13.56 18.60
CA GLY A 241 -3.61 12.20 19.11
C GLY A 241 -4.75 11.74 20.02
N VAL A 242 -5.12 12.57 20.98
CA VAL A 242 -6.25 12.30 21.88
C VAL A 242 -7.55 12.13 21.08
N SER A 243 -7.83 13.03 20.10
CA SER A 243 -9.02 12.94 19.25
C SER A 243 -9.04 11.65 18.43
N ALA A 244 -7.89 11.20 17.93
CA ALA A 244 -7.77 9.94 17.18
C ALA A 244 -8.03 8.73 18.09
N ILE A 245 -7.53 8.74 19.34
CA ILE A 245 -7.81 7.70 20.33
C ILE A 245 -9.31 7.68 20.68
N ILE A 246 -9.91 8.84 20.90
CA ILE A 246 -11.38 8.95 21.15
C ILE A 246 -12.14 8.34 19.99
N LEU A 247 -11.76 8.63 18.73
CA LEU A 247 -12.39 8.01 17.57
C LEU A 247 -12.28 6.48 17.61
N MET A 248 -11.09 5.93 17.92
CA MET A 248 -10.91 4.47 18.01
C MET A 248 -11.78 3.86 19.12
N VAL A 249 -11.86 4.51 20.28
CA VAL A 249 -12.74 4.08 21.40
C VAL A 249 -14.21 4.08 20.96
N LEU A 250 -14.67 5.17 20.35
CA LEU A 250 -16.06 5.27 19.85
C LEU A 250 -16.40 4.18 18.83
N LEU A 251 -15.46 3.89 17.93
CA LEU A 251 -15.61 2.80 16.95
C LEU A 251 -15.52 1.40 17.59
N ALA A 252 -14.87 1.25 18.74
CA ALA A 252 -14.77 -0.02 19.46
C ALA A 252 -16.02 -0.32 20.32
N LEU A 253 -16.73 0.73 20.80
CA LEU A 253 -17.88 0.56 21.72
C LEU A 253 -18.93 -0.44 21.25
N PRO A 254 -19.38 -0.44 19.97
CA PRO A 254 -20.41 -1.36 19.51
C PRO A 254 -20.02 -2.83 19.60
N PHE A 255 -18.71 -3.16 19.59
CA PHE A 255 -18.17 -4.52 19.68
C PHE A 255 -17.87 -4.95 21.14
N GLY A 256 -17.83 -3.99 22.07
CA GLY A 256 -17.30 -4.20 23.42
C GLY A 256 -15.77 -4.05 23.45
N ILE A 257 -15.30 -3.11 24.29
CA ILE A 257 -13.86 -2.74 24.32
C ILE A 257 -12.97 -3.96 24.68
N SER A 258 -13.40 -4.81 25.62
CA SER A 258 -12.66 -6.03 25.99
C SER A 258 -12.50 -6.97 24.80
N ASN A 259 -13.58 -7.25 24.06
CA ASN A 259 -13.54 -8.10 22.87
C ASN A 259 -12.58 -7.56 21.80
N VAL A 260 -12.54 -6.24 21.64
CA VAL A 260 -11.63 -5.58 20.68
C VAL A 260 -10.17 -5.75 21.12
N ILE A 261 -9.86 -5.57 22.42
CA ILE A 261 -8.50 -5.75 22.96
C ILE A 261 -8.07 -7.22 22.78
N ASP A 262 -8.94 -8.15 23.13
CA ASP A 262 -8.69 -9.59 22.99
C ASP A 262 -8.46 -9.96 21.53
N GLN A 263 -9.25 -9.39 20.60
CA GLN A 263 -9.08 -9.58 19.17
C GLN A 263 -7.71 -9.10 18.68
N TYR A 264 -7.25 -7.91 19.10
CA TYR A 264 -5.91 -7.42 18.72
C TYR A 264 -4.80 -8.31 19.24
N THR A 265 -4.87 -8.75 20.51
CA THR A 265 -3.86 -9.63 21.10
C THR A 265 -3.81 -10.98 20.39
N THR A 266 -4.95 -11.57 20.08
CA THR A 266 -5.06 -12.83 19.35
C THR A 266 -4.56 -12.69 17.91
N THR A 267 -4.96 -11.64 17.19
CA THR A 267 -4.50 -11.39 15.82
C THR A 267 -2.99 -11.17 15.75
N MET A 268 -2.40 -10.43 16.70
CA MET A 268 -0.94 -10.22 16.74
C MET A 268 -0.16 -11.49 17.13
N ALA A 269 -0.77 -12.39 17.90
CA ALA A 269 -0.18 -13.68 18.25
C ALA A 269 -0.31 -14.71 17.11
N SER A 270 -1.25 -14.52 16.19
CA SER A 270 -1.50 -15.42 15.07
C SER A 270 -0.28 -15.59 14.16
N TYR A 271 -0.27 -16.71 13.44
CA TYR A 271 0.78 -17.02 12.46
C TYR A 271 2.21 -16.93 13.02
N PRO A 272 2.57 -17.71 14.06
CA PRO A 272 3.90 -17.65 14.69
C PRO A 272 4.97 -18.34 13.81
N TYR A 273 5.07 -17.93 12.55
CA TYR A 273 5.97 -18.49 11.56
C TYR A 273 7.01 -17.46 11.11
N LEU A 274 8.17 -17.93 10.61
CA LEU A 274 9.20 -17.08 10.05
C LEU A 274 8.69 -16.29 8.86
N THR A 275 8.01 -16.97 7.95
CA THR A 275 7.31 -16.35 6.82
C THR A 275 6.14 -17.24 6.38
N VAL A 276 5.10 -16.62 5.84
CA VAL A 276 3.90 -17.28 5.32
C VAL A 276 3.78 -16.91 3.84
N ASN A 277 4.35 -17.73 3.00
CA ASN A 277 4.36 -17.60 1.53
C ASN A 277 5.01 -16.30 1.00
N ALA A 278 5.71 -15.53 1.83
CA ALA A 278 6.41 -14.34 1.36
C ALA A 278 7.75 -14.70 0.71
N PHE A 279 7.99 -14.17 -0.48
CA PHE A 279 9.27 -14.31 -1.18
C PHE A 279 10.30 -13.31 -0.63
N ASN A 280 10.72 -13.54 0.60
CA ASN A 280 11.59 -12.66 1.37
C ASN A 280 12.88 -13.40 1.81
N LEU A 281 13.65 -12.81 2.73
CA LEU A 281 14.87 -13.41 3.26
C LEU A 281 14.63 -14.82 3.83
N TRP A 282 13.56 -15.01 4.59
CA TRP A 282 13.23 -16.30 5.19
C TRP A 282 12.81 -17.33 4.15
N GLY A 283 12.09 -16.88 3.11
CA GLY A 283 11.78 -17.71 1.94
C GLY A 283 13.04 -18.13 1.17
N ALA A 284 14.01 -17.22 0.99
CA ALA A 284 15.30 -17.53 0.37
C ALA A 284 16.13 -18.54 1.17
N LEU A 285 15.96 -18.58 2.50
CA LEU A 285 16.58 -19.57 3.39
C LEU A 285 15.78 -20.89 3.46
N GLY A 286 14.70 -21.04 2.70
CA GLY A 286 13.83 -22.23 2.71
C GLY A 286 13.01 -22.41 3.98
N LYS A 287 12.76 -21.32 4.73
CA LYS A 287 12.11 -21.29 6.06
C LYS A 287 10.61 -20.91 5.99
N ASN A 288 9.95 -21.18 4.87
CA ASN A 288 8.53 -20.90 4.73
C ASN A 288 7.71 -21.86 5.63
N TRP A 289 6.75 -21.30 6.38
CA TRP A 289 5.93 -22.00 7.38
C TRP A 289 6.73 -22.67 8.51
N GLU A 290 7.99 -22.33 8.72
CA GLU A 290 8.74 -22.79 9.88
C GLU A 290 8.37 -21.94 11.09
N GLY A 291 8.09 -22.61 12.22
CA GLY A 291 7.70 -21.97 13.47
C GLY A 291 8.80 -21.06 14.03
N LEU A 292 8.40 -20.01 14.74
CA LEU A 292 9.33 -19.12 15.43
C LEU A 292 9.98 -19.81 16.62
N SER A 293 11.29 -19.70 16.74
CA SER A 293 12.06 -19.94 17.97
C SER A 293 12.30 -18.64 18.73
N SER A 294 12.72 -18.72 20.00
CA SER A 294 13.12 -17.54 20.77
C SER A 294 14.23 -16.77 20.07
N PHE A 295 15.20 -17.46 19.47
CA PHE A 295 16.30 -16.85 18.72
C PHE A 295 15.82 -16.09 17.47
N THR A 296 14.99 -16.70 16.66
CA THR A 296 14.45 -16.06 15.44
C THR A 296 13.49 -14.92 15.76
N THR A 297 12.79 -14.98 16.88
CA THR A 297 11.96 -13.88 17.39
C THR A 297 12.83 -12.67 17.73
N VAL A 298 13.96 -12.88 18.44
CA VAL A 298 14.91 -11.80 18.73
C VAL A 298 15.49 -11.20 17.45
N ILE A 299 15.89 -12.02 16.49
CA ILE A 299 16.36 -11.53 15.17
C ILE A 299 15.28 -10.68 14.48
N GLY A 300 14.02 -11.10 14.51
CA GLY A 300 12.91 -10.31 13.95
C GLY A 300 12.80 -8.92 14.58
N TYR A 301 12.92 -8.81 15.91
CA TYR A 301 12.95 -7.50 16.59
C TYR A 301 14.19 -6.68 16.24
N VAL A 302 15.37 -7.30 16.14
CA VAL A 302 16.61 -6.61 15.74
C VAL A 302 16.43 -6.02 14.33
N PHE A 303 15.85 -6.77 13.39
CA PHE A 303 15.55 -6.25 12.07
C PHE A 303 14.56 -5.08 12.10
N LEU A 304 13.49 -5.17 12.88
CA LEU A 304 12.54 -4.06 13.02
C LEU A 304 13.20 -2.78 13.54
N ILE A 305 14.04 -2.91 14.57
CA ILE A 305 14.79 -1.78 15.12
C ILE A 305 15.75 -1.20 14.07
N ALA A 306 16.48 -2.06 13.34
CA ALA A 306 17.40 -1.63 12.29
C ALA A 306 16.66 -0.92 11.14
N ILE A 307 15.49 -1.42 10.72
CA ILE A 307 14.64 -0.81 9.69
C ILE A 307 14.18 0.58 10.13
N VAL A 308 13.70 0.71 11.37
CA VAL A 308 13.27 2.01 11.91
C VAL A 308 14.46 2.97 12.00
N ALA A 309 15.61 2.55 12.55
CA ALA A 309 16.81 3.37 12.66
C ALA A 309 17.31 3.83 11.27
N TYR A 310 17.31 2.94 10.30
CA TYR A 310 17.66 3.29 8.92
C TYR A 310 16.66 4.28 8.30
N SER A 311 15.38 4.09 8.55
CA SER A 311 14.32 4.99 8.09
C SER A 311 14.43 6.39 8.70
N VAL A 312 14.77 6.49 10.01
CA VAL A 312 15.11 7.76 10.69
C VAL A 312 16.25 8.46 9.96
N TYR A 313 17.36 7.73 9.74
CA TYR A 313 18.54 8.27 9.05
C TYR A 313 18.17 8.82 7.67
N VAL A 314 17.50 8.02 6.85
CA VAL A 314 17.11 8.43 5.48
C VAL A 314 16.16 9.63 5.50
N PHE A 315 15.16 9.65 6.39
CA PHE A 315 14.16 10.70 6.46
C PHE A 315 14.78 12.07 6.81
N PHE A 316 15.62 12.11 7.84
CA PHE A 316 16.20 13.37 8.30
C PHE A 316 17.40 13.82 7.45
N LYS A 317 18.09 12.90 6.78
CA LYS A 317 19.18 13.22 5.86
C LYS A 317 18.66 13.76 4.52
N SER A 318 17.51 13.27 4.06
CA SER A 318 16.92 13.69 2.79
C SER A 318 16.33 15.10 2.84
N LYS A 319 16.70 15.93 1.86
CA LYS A 319 16.21 17.30 1.70
C LYS A 319 14.97 17.40 0.80
N ASN A 320 14.59 16.33 0.11
CA ASN A 320 13.48 16.32 -0.83
C ASN A 320 12.17 15.91 -0.17
N ASN A 321 11.05 16.56 -0.49
CA ASN A 321 9.73 16.24 0.06
C ASN A 321 9.19 14.87 -0.38
N ALA A 322 9.71 14.25 -1.45
CA ALA A 322 9.38 12.87 -1.81
C ALA A 322 9.75 11.87 -0.71
N LYS A 323 10.61 12.26 0.25
CA LYS A 323 11.02 11.45 1.40
C LYS A 323 9.84 10.89 2.19
N TYR A 324 8.74 11.63 2.32
CA TYR A 324 7.56 11.15 3.07
C TYR A 324 7.00 9.86 2.48
N TYR A 325 6.78 9.85 1.16
CA TYR A 325 6.29 8.68 0.45
C TYR A 325 7.34 7.58 0.36
N PHE A 326 8.58 7.97 0.04
CA PHE A 326 9.66 7.01 -0.13
C PHE A 326 10.01 6.26 1.16
N VAL A 327 10.12 6.95 2.29
CA VAL A 327 10.42 6.31 3.58
C VAL A 327 9.25 5.45 4.04
N GLY A 328 8.00 5.85 3.77
CA GLY A 328 6.85 4.97 3.96
C GLY A 328 6.95 3.67 3.14
N ALA A 329 7.35 3.78 1.87
CA ALA A 329 7.59 2.61 1.02
C ALA A 329 8.76 1.74 1.53
N LEU A 330 9.82 2.38 2.00
CA LEU A 330 10.99 1.71 2.57
C LEU A 330 10.62 0.91 3.82
N LEU A 331 9.85 1.49 4.73
CA LEU A 331 9.32 0.80 5.92
C LEU A 331 8.52 -0.45 5.52
N ALA A 332 7.58 -0.32 4.58
CA ALA A 332 6.77 -1.46 4.13
C ALA A 332 7.62 -2.55 3.47
N PHE A 333 8.48 -2.17 2.52
CA PHE A 333 9.27 -3.14 1.75
C PHE A 333 10.36 -3.82 2.58
N MET A 334 11.11 -3.06 3.39
CA MET A 334 12.14 -3.65 4.25
C MET A 334 11.54 -4.54 5.34
N THR A 335 10.38 -4.17 5.92
CA THR A 335 9.69 -5.02 6.90
C THR A 335 9.25 -6.33 6.25
N TYR A 336 8.64 -6.27 5.07
CA TYR A 336 8.30 -7.47 4.30
C TYR A 336 9.51 -8.36 4.02
N MET A 337 10.66 -7.75 3.67
CA MET A 337 11.86 -8.49 3.28
C MET A 337 12.60 -9.12 4.44
N LEU A 338 12.61 -8.50 5.62
CA LEU A 338 13.51 -8.88 6.72
C LEU A 338 12.77 -9.38 7.97
N SER A 339 11.56 -8.87 8.27
CA SER A 339 10.86 -9.23 9.50
C SER A 339 10.26 -10.63 9.43
N THR A 340 10.01 -11.20 10.61
CA THR A 340 9.25 -12.45 10.77
C THR A 340 7.74 -12.20 10.67
N LYS A 341 6.95 -13.24 10.56
CA LYS A 341 5.47 -13.22 10.43
C LYS A 341 4.96 -12.50 9.18
N MET A 342 5.77 -12.43 8.11
CA MET A 342 5.39 -11.77 6.88
C MET A 342 4.60 -12.69 5.96
N HIS A 343 3.50 -12.16 5.41
CA HIS A 343 2.72 -12.80 4.38
C HIS A 343 3.10 -12.30 2.99
N ASP A 344 2.78 -13.07 1.98
CA ASP A 344 3.03 -12.84 0.55
C ASP A 344 2.64 -11.46 0.00
N ARG A 345 1.72 -10.77 0.68
CA ARG A 345 1.13 -9.49 0.24
C ARG A 345 1.52 -8.27 1.07
N TYR A 346 2.33 -8.42 2.12
CA TYR A 346 2.58 -7.31 3.07
C TYR A 346 3.46 -6.17 2.52
N ALA A 347 4.10 -6.35 1.35
CA ALA A 347 4.74 -5.24 0.63
C ALA A 347 3.75 -4.38 -0.19
N PHE A 348 2.46 -4.72 -0.23
CA PHE A 348 1.46 -4.07 -1.07
C PHE A 348 1.44 -2.53 -0.97
N PRO A 349 1.48 -1.88 0.21
CA PRO A 349 1.48 -0.42 0.30
C PRO A 349 2.71 0.24 -0.32
N ALA A 350 3.84 -0.48 -0.41
CA ALA A 350 5.07 0.07 -0.99
C ALA A 350 4.89 0.51 -2.44
N MET A 351 4.05 -0.17 -3.22
CA MET A 351 3.82 0.16 -4.63
C MET A 351 3.19 1.54 -4.80
N GLY A 352 2.10 1.83 -4.09
CA GLY A 352 1.44 3.14 -4.15
C GLY A 352 2.36 4.26 -3.64
N LEU A 353 3.13 3.98 -2.58
CA LEU A 353 4.08 4.93 -1.99
C LEU A 353 5.27 5.22 -2.91
N LEU A 354 5.85 4.20 -3.57
CA LEU A 354 6.93 4.40 -4.55
C LEU A 354 6.44 5.20 -5.76
N LEU A 355 5.22 4.96 -6.23
CA LEU A 355 4.65 5.72 -7.33
C LEU A 355 4.39 7.18 -6.92
N LEU A 356 3.90 7.43 -5.71
CA LEU A 356 3.77 8.80 -5.15
C LEU A 356 5.14 9.48 -4.99
N ALA A 357 6.17 8.76 -4.56
CA ALA A 357 7.54 9.28 -4.51
C ALA A 357 8.04 9.63 -5.92
N PHE A 358 7.80 8.77 -6.91
CA PHE A 358 8.17 9.03 -8.31
C PHE A 358 7.47 10.28 -8.86
N VAL A 359 6.15 10.40 -8.77
CA VAL A 359 5.43 11.57 -9.31
C VAL A 359 5.78 12.87 -8.59
N SER A 360 6.31 12.76 -7.36
CA SER A 360 6.76 13.93 -6.59
C SER A 360 8.08 14.52 -7.08
N VAL A 361 9.00 13.73 -7.67
CA VAL A 361 10.34 14.17 -8.13
C VAL A 361 10.69 13.76 -9.54
N THR A 362 9.97 12.78 -10.11
CA THR A 362 10.17 12.25 -11.47
C THR A 362 11.60 11.78 -11.78
N ASP A 363 12.32 11.29 -10.77
CA ASP A 363 13.60 10.64 -10.96
C ASP A 363 13.38 9.21 -11.50
N PHE A 364 14.04 8.87 -12.62
CA PHE A 364 13.85 7.58 -13.30
C PHE A 364 14.21 6.37 -12.44
N LYS A 365 15.15 6.51 -11.49
CA LYS A 365 15.50 5.44 -10.58
C LYS A 365 14.39 5.13 -9.58
N ASN A 366 13.59 6.15 -9.16
CA ASN A 366 12.36 5.91 -8.40
C ASN A 366 11.34 5.11 -9.20
N PHE A 367 11.22 5.39 -10.50
CA PHE A 367 10.35 4.61 -11.38
C PHE A 367 10.81 3.16 -11.51
N ILE A 368 12.11 2.93 -11.65
CA ILE A 368 12.68 1.56 -11.69
C ILE A 368 12.36 0.82 -10.38
N MET A 369 12.55 1.44 -9.21
CA MET A 369 12.21 0.83 -7.92
C MET A 369 10.71 0.48 -7.85
N TYR A 370 9.83 1.39 -8.27
CA TYR A 370 8.40 1.13 -8.36
C TYR A 370 8.07 -0.08 -9.24
N ALA A 371 8.64 -0.13 -10.44
CA ALA A 371 8.37 -1.21 -11.40
C ALA A 371 8.87 -2.57 -10.88
N LEU A 372 10.08 -2.62 -10.33
CA LEU A 372 10.66 -3.86 -9.81
C LEU A 372 9.93 -4.38 -8.57
N VAL A 373 9.57 -3.49 -7.62
CA VAL A 373 8.78 -3.87 -6.44
C VAL A 373 7.37 -4.33 -6.86
N THR A 374 6.77 -3.67 -7.86
CA THR A 374 5.48 -4.11 -8.42
C THR A 374 5.56 -5.51 -9.02
N LEU A 375 6.58 -5.79 -9.83
CA LEU A 375 6.75 -7.11 -10.46
C LEU A 375 7.03 -8.19 -9.41
N SER A 376 7.86 -7.88 -8.40
CA SER A 376 8.11 -8.78 -7.26
C SER A 376 6.82 -9.12 -6.52
N GLN A 377 6.03 -8.10 -6.14
CA GLN A 377 4.77 -8.29 -5.44
C GLN A 377 3.74 -9.03 -6.30
N PHE A 378 3.61 -8.67 -7.58
CA PHE A 378 2.74 -9.36 -8.52
C PHE A 378 3.09 -10.85 -8.62
N PHE A 379 4.37 -11.18 -8.79
CA PHE A 379 4.81 -12.57 -8.92
C PHE A 379 4.52 -13.36 -7.65
N ASN A 380 4.82 -12.79 -6.48
CA ASN A 380 4.54 -13.48 -5.20
C ASN A 380 3.03 -13.74 -5.04
N THR A 381 2.19 -12.71 -5.16
CA THR A 381 0.75 -12.82 -4.95
C THR A 381 0.10 -13.76 -5.99
N ALA A 382 0.50 -13.62 -7.27
CA ALA A 382 -0.03 -14.46 -8.34
C ALA A 382 0.39 -15.93 -8.18
N TRP A 383 1.64 -16.17 -7.75
CA TRP A 383 2.12 -17.53 -7.51
C TRP A 383 1.33 -18.21 -6.39
N VAL A 384 1.11 -17.52 -5.29
CA VAL A 384 0.33 -18.06 -4.17
C VAL A 384 -1.10 -18.35 -4.61
N LEU A 385 -1.76 -17.41 -5.27
CA LEU A 385 -3.16 -17.57 -5.68
C LEU A 385 -3.36 -18.68 -6.73
N PHE A 386 -2.48 -18.78 -7.73
CA PHE A 386 -2.72 -19.65 -8.88
C PHE A 386 -1.98 -21.00 -8.83
N VAL A 387 -0.93 -21.09 -8.04
CA VAL A 387 -0.10 -22.29 -7.96
C VAL A 387 -0.20 -22.96 -6.59
N TYR A 388 0.06 -22.22 -5.51
CA TYR A 388 0.05 -22.78 -4.16
C TYR A 388 -1.33 -23.31 -3.75
N GLU A 389 -2.38 -22.55 -3.99
CA GLU A 389 -3.74 -22.97 -3.62
C GLU A 389 -4.17 -24.29 -4.28
N LYS A 390 -3.60 -24.60 -5.46
CA LYS A 390 -3.90 -25.84 -6.20
C LYS A 390 -3.02 -27.01 -5.81
N SER A 391 -1.82 -26.78 -5.30
CA SER A 391 -0.83 -27.81 -4.97
C SER A 391 0.02 -27.44 -3.76
N PRO A 392 -0.57 -27.45 -2.53
CA PRO A 392 0.12 -26.97 -1.34
C PRO A 392 1.37 -27.76 -0.95
N ASN A 393 1.41 -29.05 -1.23
CA ASN A 393 2.46 -29.96 -0.71
C ASN A 393 3.85 -29.78 -1.36
N ASP A 394 3.92 -29.32 -2.61
CA ASP A 394 5.17 -29.17 -3.36
C ASP A 394 5.74 -27.74 -3.33
N TYR A 395 5.04 -26.83 -2.67
CA TYR A 395 5.25 -25.40 -2.80
C TYR A 395 6.46 -24.86 -2.02
N PHE A 396 6.68 -25.35 -0.80
CA PHE A 396 7.53 -24.66 0.19
C PHE A 396 9.03 -24.64 -0.15
N ARG A 397 9.49 -25.58 -0.95
CA ARG A 397 10.89 -25.72 -1.36
C ARG A 397 11.05 -25.80 -2.87
N SER A 398 10.04 -25.39 -3.63
CA SER A 398 10.13 -25.40 -5.08
C SER A 398 11.21 -24.41 -5.56
N ALA A 399 11.96 -24.80 -6.58
CA ALA A 399 13.00 -23.95 -7.15
C ALA A 399 12.52 -22.55 -7.55
N PRO A 400 11.30 -22.36 -8.15
CA PRO A 400 10.81 -21.02 -8.45
C PRO A 400 10.65 -20.13 -7.23
N VAL A 401 10.19 -20.65 -6.08
CA VAL A 401 10.02 -19.89 -4.83
C VAL A 401 11.37 -19.45 -4.27
N LEU A 402 12.34 -20.38 -4.23
CA LEU A 402 13.72 -20.07 -3.78
C LEU A 402 14.39 -19.03 -4.68
N ILE A 403 14.31 -19.21 -6.00
CA ILE A 403 14.89 -18.28 -6.98
C ILE A 403 14.25 -16.89 -6.85
N ALA A 404 12.92 -16.81 -6.80
CA ALA A 404 12.22 -15.55 -6.65
C ALA A 404 12.57 -14.85 -5.33
N SER A 405 12.68 -15.61 -4.23
CA SER A 405 13.11 -15.07 -2.94
C SER A 405 14.54 -14.52 -2.97
N LEU A 406 15.46 -15.22 -3.64
CA LEU A 406 16.85 -14.74 -3.86
C LEU A 406 16.89 -13.48 -4.72
N ILE A 407 16.08 -13.42 -5.79
CA ILE A 407 15.94 -12.21 -6.62
C ILE A 407 15.41 -11.04 -5.76
N ASN A 408 14.48 -11.29 -4.87
CA ASN A 408 13.95 -10.25 -3.97
C ASN A 408 15.00 -9.78 -2.94
N VAL A 409 15.88 -10.66 -2.46
CA VAL A 409 17.02 -10.25 -1.63
C VAL A 409 17.98 -9.35 -2.42
N ALA A 410 18.29 -9.69 -3.68
CA ALA A 410 19.06 -8.82 -4.55
C ALA A 410 18.36 -7.47 -4.82
N LEU A 411 17.03 -7.48 -5.00
CA LEU A 411 16.23 -6.28 -5.11
C LEU A 411 16.30 -5.41 -3.85
N LEU A 412 16.27 -6.00 -2.65
CA LEU A 412 16.44 -5.27 -1.40
C LEU A 412 17.79 -4.55 -1.35
N ILE A 413 18.88 -5.23 -1.70
CA ILE A 413 20.22 -4.64 -1.77
C ILE A 413 20.24 -3.47 -2.76
N PHE A 414 19.63 -3.64 -3.93
CA PHE A 414 19.53 -2.59 -4.94
C PHE A 414 18.70 -1.38 -4.43
N VAL A 415 17.57 -1.60 -3.76
CA VAL A 415 16.75 -0.54 -3.17
C VAL A 415 17.54 0.22 -2.09
N VAL A 416 18.27 -0.49 -1.22
CA VAL A 416 19.13 0.13 -0.20
C VAL A 416 20.23 0.96 -0.84
N TYR A 417 20.90 0.45 -1.88
CA TYR A 417 21.92 1.20 -2.64
C TYR A 417 21.36 2.48 -3.25
N LEU A 418 20.22 2.41 -3.93
CA LEU A 418 19.57 3.60 -4.49
C LEU A 418 19.08 4.58 -3.41
N THR A 419 18.62 4.07 -2.27
CA THR A 419 18.21 4.89 -1.13
C THR A 419 19.39 5.72 -0.61
N GLN A 420 20.57 5.10 -0.44
CA GLN A 420 21.76 5.81 -0.02
C GLN A 420 22.15 6.91 -1.00
N LYS A 421 22.12 6.62 -2.28
CA LYS A 421 22.51 7.55 -3.33
C LYS A 421 21.51 8.70 -3.49
N LEU A 422 20.24 8.38 -3.65
CA LEU A 422 19.20 9.35 -4.02
C LEU A 422 18.71 10.19 -2.84
N TYR A 423 18.40 9.54 -1.70
CA TYR A 423 17.76 10.20 -0.58
C TYR A 423 18.76 10.63 0.50
N ALA A 424 19.63 9.75 0.97
CA ALA A 424 20.64 10.10 1.95
C ALA A 424 21.79 10.94 1.34
N GLY A 425 22.24 10.63 0.13
CA GLY A 425 23.23 11.41 -0.64
C GLY A 425 22.66 12.66 -1.29
N ASN A 426 21.32 12.81 -1.33
CA ASN A 426 20.63 13.94 -1.96
C ASN A 426 20.93 14.11 -3.46
N GLU A 427 21.15 13.00 -4.19
CA GLU A 427 21.39 13.00 -5.63
C GLU A 427 20.10 12.95 -6.47
N LEU A 428 18.91 13.08 -5.84
CA LEU A 428 17.64 13.15 -6.56
C LEU A 428 17.61 14.32 -7.51
N LYS A 429 17.39 14.04 -8.78
CA LYS A 429 17.21 15.05 -9.82
C LYS A 429 15.73 15.39 -9.94
N ASP A 430 15.31 16.56 -9.48
CA ASP A 430 13.98 17.10 -9.79
C ASP A 430 14.03 17.71 -11.20
N THR A 431 13.80 16.86 -12.21
CA THR A 431 13.93 17.22 -13.62
C THR A 431 13.05 18.41 -14.01
N VAL A 432 11.89 18.60 -13.35
CA VAL A 432 11.02 19.76 -13.58
C VAL A 432 11.67 21.07 -13.11
N LYS A 433 12.38 21.07 -11.99
CA LYS A 433 13.07 22.26 -11.48
C LYS A 433 14.31 22.59 -12.29
N GLU A 434 15.02 21.62 -12.80
CA GLU A 434 16.20 21.81 -13.66
C GLU A 434 15.79 22.41 -15.01
N GLU A 435 14.71 21.94 -15.63
CA GLU A 435 14.21 22.48 -16.91
C GLU A 435 13.70 23.93 -16.78
N VAL A 436 13.01 24.27 -15.68
CA VAL A 436 12.56 25.65 -15.43
C VAL A 436 13.74 26.61 -15.23
N LYS A 437 14.83 26.14 -14.59
CA LYS A 437 16.05 26.92 -14.45
C LYS A 437 16.77 27.11 -15.77
N SER A 438 16.89 26.07 -16.60
CA SER A 438 17.56 26.16 -17.92
C SER A 438 16.81 27.08 -18.85
N THR A 439 15.46 27.04 -18.85
CA THR A 439 14.61 27.91 -19.70
C THR A 439 14.66 29.38 -19.23
N LYS A 440 14.79 29.63 -17.93
CA LYS A 440 14.99 31.00 -17.42
C LYS A 440 16.37 31.56 -17.79
N ASN A 441 17.41 30.73 -17.66
CA ASN A 441 18.79 31.15 -17.99
C ASN A 441 18.96 31.39 -19.51
N SER A 442 18.32 30.58 -20.36
CA SER A 442 18.32 30.80 -21.80
C SER A 442 17.59 32.10 -22.21
N LYS A 443 16.48 32.46 -21.55
CA LYS A 443 15.77 33.73 -21.80
C LYS A 443 16.54 34.97 -21.32
N GLN A 444 17.33 34.83 -20.25
CA GLN A 444 18.22 35.93 -19.79
C GLN A 444 19.47 36.08 -20.62
N ALA A 445 19.91 35.07 -21.35
CA ALA A 445 21.05 35.14 -22.26
C ALA A 445 20.69 35.73 -23.65
N TYR A 446 19.41 35.90 -23.96
CA TYR A 446 18.89 36.50 -25.19
C TYR A 446 18.29 37.90 -24.96
N GLN A 447 18.39 38.48 -23.76
CA GLN A 447 18.13 39.88 -23.41
C GLN A 447 19.47 40.59 -23.12
#